data_dbf085a20f0ff26afd8f72bd30a4cdf8
#
_entry.id   dbf085a20f0ff26afd8f72bd30a4cdf8
#
_cell.length_a   1.000
_cell.length_b   1.000
_cell.length_c   1.000
_cell.angle_alpha   90.00
_cell.angle_beta   90.00
_cell.angle_gamma   90.00
#
_symmetry.space_group_name_H-M   'P 1'
#
loop_
_entity.id
_entity.type
_entity.pdbx_description
1 polymer ?
#
loop_
_entity_poly.entity_id
_entity_poly.type
_entity_poly.pdbx_seq_one_letter_code
_entity_poly.pdbx_strand_id
1 'polypeptide(L)'
;MGSVGYDFVRYSEVLPEENPDEIGIETVQLMLMKEFIVVDHVAETLTAVILESDDETGKETAAKKAAELIKTAMQEQKESEVRLFPDGVITKKSDTLEEYSEKVNKIKQYIRDGHIFQTVLSQRWTIATGQDGFDLYCELRELNPSPYLYYFNFGDFEVIGSSPEMLVKQ
;
A
#
# COMPACT_ATOMS: atom_id res chain seq x y z
N MET A 1 -8.66 5.46 6.41
CA MET A 1 -7.62 4.63 5.77
C MET A 1 -6.67 5.54 5.02
N GLY A 2 -5.41 5.16 4.82
CA GLY A 2 -4.51 6.02 4.06
C GLY A 2 -3.06 5.63 4.18
N SER A 3 -2.20 6.56 3.77
CA SER A 3 -0.74 6.42 3.75
C SER A 3 -0.09 7.46 4.66
N VAL A 4 0.88 7.02 5.42
CA VAL A 4 1.79 7.88 6.19
C VAL A 4 3.20 7.57 5.72
N GLY A 5 3.82 8.54 5.05
CA GLY A 5 5.17 8.41 4.52
C GLY A 5 6.23 8.30 5.61
N TYR A 6 7.40 7.75 5.27
CA TYR A 6 8.53 7.62 6.19
C TYR A 6 8.95 8.96 6.79
N ASP A 7 8.90 10.04 6.02
CA ASP A 7 9.28 11.38 6.44
C ASP A 7 8.36 11.99 7.53
N PHE A 8 7.26 11.31 7.88
CA PHE A 8 6.45 11.67 9.05
C PHE A 8 7.27 11.70 10.35
N VAL A 9 8.32 10.90 10.43
CA VAL A 9 9.26 10.88 11.56
C VAL A 9 9.88 12.26 11.83
N ARG A 10 9.97 13.14 10.82
CA ARG A 10 10.53 14.50 10.95
C ARG A 10 9.67 15.45 11.79
N TYR A 11 8.42 15.08 12.06
CA TYR A 11 7.56 15.83 12.99
C TYR A 11 7.94 15.57 14.46
N SER A 12 8.67 14.49 14.73
CA SER A 12 9.10 14.12 16.08
C SER A 12 10.62 14.11 16.26
N GLU A 13 11.38 13.93 15.19
CA GLU A 13 12.83 13.77 15.21
C GLU A 13 13.53 14.76 14.29
N VAL A 14 14.71 15.24 14.72
CA VAL A 14 15.57 16.12 13.91
C VAL A 14 16.45 15.23 13.02
N LEU A 15 16.12 15.14 11.75
CA LEU A 15 16.88 14.36 10.77
C LEU A 15 17.41 15.28 9.66
N PRO A 16 18.59 14.97 9.07
CA PRO A 16 19.10 15.70 7.91
C PRO A 16 18.14 15.62 6.72
N GLU A 17 18.03 16.72 5.96
CA GLU A 17 17.27 16.80 4.71
C GLU A 17 18.23 16.73 3.52
N GLU A 18 18.85 15.58 3.30
CA GLU A 18 19.88 15.44 2.29
C GLU A 18 19.36 14.83 0.99
N ASN A 19 18.22 14.12 1.06
CA ASN A 19 17.65 13.46 -0.10
C ASN A 19 16.61 14.32 -0.80
N PRO A 20 16.68 14.48 -2.13
CA PRO A 20 15.66 15.21 -2.88
C PRO A 20 14.34 14.43 -2.89
N ASP A 21 13.24 15.15 -2.75
CA ASP A 21 11.92 14.60 -3.03
C ASP A 21 11.69 14.54 -4.53
N GLU A 22 11.79 13.35 -5.10
CA GLU A 22 11.59 13.11 -6.53
C GLU A 22 10.17 12.63 -6.87
N ILE A 23 9.35 12.34 -5.87
CA ILE A 23 8.01 11.79 -6.05
C ILE A 23 6.95 12.87 -5.87
N GLY A 24 7.14 13.79 -4.92
CA GLY A 24 6.25 14.92 -4.67
C GLY A 24 4.89 14.50 -4.08
N ILE A 25 4.87 13.44 -3.27
CA ILE A 25 3.65 12.96 -2.60
C ILE A 25 3.61 13.54 -1.19
N GLU A 26 2.44 14.00 -0.76
CA GLU A 26 2.24 14.49 0.61
C GLU A 26 2.60 13.43 1.66
N THR A 27 3.24 13.85 2.74
CA THR A 27 3.69 12.95 3.81
C THR A 27 2.55 12.17 4.46
N VAL A 28 1.37 12.75 4.55
CA VAL A 28 0.17 12.11 5.11
C VAL A 28 -1.00 12.29 4.16
N GLN A 29 -1.59 11.20 3.74
CA GLN A 29 -2.80 11.19 2.93
C GLN A 29 -3.83 10.23 3.52
N LEU A 30 -5.00 10.76 3.84
CA LEU A 30 -6.07 10.00 4.48
C LEU A 30 -7.35 10.09 3.67
N MET A 31 -8.03 8.96 3.54
CA MET A 31 -9.35 8.83 2.95
C MET A 31 -10.39 8.56 4.04
N LEU A 32 -11.48 9.32 4.03
CA LEU A 32 -12.65 9.02 4.83
C LEU A 32 -13.58 8.08 4.04
N MET A 33 -13.55 6.81 4.39
CA MET A 33 -14.41 5.80 3.77
C MET A 33 -15.79 5.87 4.42
N LYS A 34 -16.82 6.26 3.66
CA LYS A 34 -18.21 6.29 4.12
C LYS A 34 -18.97 5.00 3.83
N GLU A 35 -18.52 4.26 2.85
CA GLU A 35 -19.14 3.01 2.39
C GLU A 35 -18.02 2.00 2.13
N PHE A 36 -18.07 0.84 2.78
CA PHE A 36 -17.08 -0.20 2.55
C PHE A 36 -17.61 -1.59 2.94
N ILE A 37 -16.92 -2.61 2.46
CA ILE A 37 -17.19 -4.01 2.77
C ILE A 37 -16.03 -4.57 3.59
N VAL A 38 -16.39 -5.34 4.61
CA VAL A 38 -15.46 -6.18 5.36
C VAL A 38 -15.73 -7.64 5.02
N VAL A 39 -14.70 -8.36 4.58
CA VAL A 39 -14.73 -9.80 4.36
C VAL A 39 -13.93 -10.45 5.47
N ASP A 40 -14.59 -11.22 6.31
CA ASP A 40 -13.95 -12.02 7.36
C ASP A 40 -13.91 -13.48 6.90
N HIS A 41 -12.71 -13.95 6.56
CA HIS A 41 -12.50 -15.31 6.08
C HIS A 41 -12.55 -16.36 7.21
N VAL A 42 -12.40 -15.96 8.46
CA VAL A 42 -12.48 -16.88 9.61
C VAL A 42 -13.94 -17.11 10.01
N ALA A 43 -14.70 -16.02 10.08
CA ALA A 43 -16.13 -16.07 10.37
C ALA A 43 -16.99 -16.40 9.13
N GLU A 44 -16.40 -16.42 7.95
CA GLU A 44 -17.08 -16.58 6.65
C GLU A 44 -18.22 -15.57 6.45
N THR A 45 -17.98 -14.31 6.82
CA THR A 45 -18.97 -13.26 6.75
C THR A 45 -18.56 -12.13 5.81
N LEU A 46 -19.55 -11.52 5.19
CA LEU A 46 -19.46 -10.30 4.40
C LEU A 46 -20.30 -9.23 5.06
N THR A 47 -19.67 -8.12 5.48
CA THR A 47 -20.33 -7.04 6.19
C THR A 47 -20.21 -5.74 5.42
N ALA A 48 -21.32 -5.11 5.05
CA ALA A 48 -21.34 -3.76 4.52
C ALA A 48 -21.43 -2.75 5.67
N VAL A 49 -20.58 -1.73 5.63
CA VAL A 49 -20.57 -0.62 6.60
C VAL A 49 -20.88 0.66 5.85
N ILE A 50 -21.92 1.37 6.31
CA ILE A 50 -22.39 2.64 5.74
C ILE A 50 -22.43 3.69 6.85
N LEU A 51 -21.84 4.85 6.60
CA LEU A 51 -21.86 6.01 7.49
C LEU A 51 -22.86 7.02 6.96
N GLU A 52 -23.96 7.22 7.69
CA GLU A 52 -25.03 8.17 7.39
C GLU A 52 -25.44 8.93 8.66
N SER A 53 -26.36 9.90 8.52
CA SER A 53 -26.93 10.63 9.66
C SER A 53 -27.72 9.71 10.59
N ASP A 54 -27.71 10.02 11.90
CA ASP A 54 -28.45 9.24 12.93
C ASP A 54 -29.89 9.72 13.07
N ASP A 55 -30.63 9.72 11.95
CA ASP A 55 -32.05 9.94 11.89
C ASP A 55 -32.73 8.82 11.08
N GLU A 56 -34.07 8.81 11.05
CA GLU A 56 -34.82 7.75 10.37
C GLU A 56 -34.51 7.71 8.86
N THR A 57 -34.32 8.87 8.21
CA THR A 57 -33.98 8.97 6.78
C THR A 57 -32.57 8.41 6.52
N GLY A 58 -31.61 8.72 7.39
CA GLY A 58 -30.25 8.19 7.31
C GLY A 58 -30.22 6.67 7.48
N LYS A 59 -30.96 6.12 8.44
CA LYS A 59 -31.08 4.67 8.66
C LYS A 59 -31.67 3.94 7.45
N GLU A 60 -32.75 4.48 6.85
CA GLU A 60 -33.33 3.90 5.63
C GLU A 60 -32.34 3.94 4.45
N THR A 61 -31.64 5.06 4.31
CA THR A 61 -30.62 5.24 3.26
C THR A 61 -29.47 4.25 3.45
N ALA A 62 -28.96 4.12 4.67
CA ALA A 62 -27.89 3.19 4.99
C ALA A 62 -28.29 1.74 4.70
N ALA A 63 -29.52 1.34 5.05
CA ALA A 63 -30.02 0.00 4.78
C ALA A 63 -30.09 -0.31 3.27
N LYS A 64 -30.58 0.63 2.46
CA LYS A 64 -30.62 0.47 1.00
C LYS A 64 -29.22 0.35 0.40
N LYS A 65 -28.30 1.25 0.75
CA LYS A 65 -26.93 1.25 0.27
C LYS A 65 -26.19 -0.04 0.67
N ALA A 66 -26.36 -0.51 1.91
CA ALA A 66 -25.78 -1.75 2.38
C ALA A 66 -26.25 -2.96 1.54
N ALA A 67 -27.54 -3.04 1.26
CA ALA A 67 -28.10 -4.11 0.43
C ALA A 67 -27.56 -4.07 -1.01
N GLU A 68 -27.46 -2.90 -1.61
CA GLU A 68 -26.89 -2.72 -2.95
C GLU A 68 -25.40 -3.10 -2.99
N LEU A 69 -24.65 -2.67 -2.00
CA LEU A 69 -23.20 -2.95 -1.90
C LEU A 69 -22.93 -4.46 -1.78
N ILE A 70 -23.68 -5.16 -0.91
CA ILE A 70 -23.57 -6.62 -0.77
C ILE A 70 -23.97 -7.31 -2.09
N LYS A 71 -25.08 -6.89 -2.69
CA LYS A 71 -25.54 -7.46 -3.96
C LYS A 71 -24.46 -7.33 -5.06
N THR A 72 -23.81 -6.16 -5.14
CA THR A 72 -22.73 -5.91 -6.11
C THR A 72 -21.52 -6.80 -5.82
N ALA A 73 -21.12 -6.93 -4.55
CA ALA A 73 -20.00 -7.76 -4.15
C ALA A 73 -20.19 -9.26 -4.42
N MET A 74 -21.45 -9.71 -4.39
CA MET A 74 -21.79 -11.12 -4.66
C MET A 74 -22.05 -11.43 -6.15
N GLN A 75 -21.98 -10.44 -7.04
CA GLN A 75 -22.08 -10.70 -8.47
C GLN A 75 -20.83 -11.40 -8.97
N GLU A 76 -21.02 -12.46 -9.79
CA GLU A 76 -19.91 -13.07 -10.50
C GLU A 76 -19.23 -12.04 -11.40
N GLN A 77 -17.98 -11.77 -11.13
CA GLN A 77 -17.15 -10.96 -12.01
C GLN A 77 -16.48 -11.87 -13.03
N LYS A 78 -16.38 -11.42 -14.27
CA LYS A 78 -15.52 -12.11 -15.24
C LYS A 78 -14.09 -11.99 -14.72
N GLU A 79 -13.40 -13.12 -14.62
CA GLU A 79 -11.96 -13.13 -14.42
C GLU A 79 -11.33 -12.21 -15.47
N SER A 80 -10.64 -11.17 -15.04
CA SER A 80 -9.80 -10.43 -15.95
C SER A 80 -8.64 -11.35 -16.32
N GLU A 81 -8.37 -11.51 -17.61
CA GLU A 81 -7.15 -12.18 -18.02
C GLU A 81 -5.98 -11.37 -17.45
N VAL A 82 -5.29 -11.93 -16.47
CA VAL A 82 -4.07 -11.36 -15.92
C VAL A 82 -3.09 -11.21 -17.09
N ARG A 83 -2.82 -9.98 -17.48
CA ARG A 83 -1.86 -9.71 -18.54
C ARG A 83 -0.49 -9.71 -17.91
N LEU A 84 0.27 -10.79 -18.13
CA LEU A 84 1.70 -10.82 -17.85
C LEU A 84 2.35 -9.57 -18.45
N PHE A 85 3.18 -8.89 -17.66
CA PHE A 85 3.84 -7.64 -18.01
C PHE A 85 4.45 -7.70 -19.43
N PRO A 86 3.98 -6.92 -20.39
CA PRO A 86 4.80 -6.63 -21.52
C PRO A 86 5.97 -5.77 -21.02
N ASP A 87 7.17 -6.23 -21.27
CA ASP A 87 8.48 -5.58 -21.10
C ASP A 87 8.48 -4.17 -20.51
N GLY A 88 8.32 -4.07 -19.18
CA GLY A 88 8.49 -2.82 -18.47
C GLY A 88 9.94 -2.35 -18.59
N VAL A 89 10.17 -1.19 -19.15
CA VAL A 89 11.51 -0.64 -19.30
C VAL A 89 11.91 0.04 -17.99
N ILE A 90 12.94 -0.50 -17.34
CA ILE A 90 13.56 0.19 -16.19
C ILE A 90 14.22 1.47 -16.69
N THR A 91 13.70 2.62 -16.27
CA THR A 91 14.19 3.93 -16.70
C THR A 91 15.19 4.53 -15.72
N LYS A 92 15.10 4.19 -14.44
CA LYS A 92 16.00 4.68 -13.39
C LYS A 92 16.14 3.67 -12.26
N LYS A 93 17.33 3.62 -11.65
CA LYS A 93 17.62 2.90 -10.40
C LYS A 93 18.27 3.86 -9.42
N SER A 94 17.99 3.73 -8.13
CA SER A 94 18.62 4.56 -7.09
C SER A 94 20.11 4.24 -6.93
N ASP A 95 20.49 2.97 -7.15
CA ASP A 95 21.86 2.48 -6.98
C ASP A 95 22.23 1.48 -8.06
N THR A 96 23.50 1.44 -8.40
CA THR A 96 24.10 0.31 -9.11
C THR A 96 24.26 -0.88 -8.16
N LEU A 97 24.63 -2.04 -8.70
CA LEU A 97 24.89 -3.23 -7.89
C LEU A 97 26.09 -3.00 -6.95
N GLU A 98 27.12 -2.33 -7.44
CA GLU A 98 28.32 -1.99 -6.69
C GLU A 98 28.03 -1.07 -5.52
N GLU A 99 27.36 0.05 -5.78
CA GLU A 99 26.97 1.04 -4.75
C GLU A 99 26.07 0.42 -3.68
N TYR A 100 25.08 -0.39 -4.07
CA TYR A 100 24.23 -1.09 -3.14
C TYR A 100 25.01 -2.09 -2.27
N SER A 101 25.93 -2.84 -2.89
CA SER A 101 26.79 -3.80 -2.19
C SER A 101 27.71 -3.12 -1.17
N GLU A 102 28.27 -1.95 -1.50
CA GLU A 102 29.07 -1.15 -0.57
C GLU A 102 28.24 -0.68 0.64
N LYS A 103 27.03 -0.18 0.41
CA LYS A 103 26.11 0.21 1.47
C LYS A 103 25.75 -0.97 2.39
N VAL A 104 25.47 -2.15 1.82
CA VAL A 104 25.22 -3.38 2.60
C VAL A 104 26.44 -3.75 3.45
N ASN A 105 27.64 -3.68 2.89
CA ASN A 105 28.87 -4.00 3.64
C ASN A 105 29.13 -3.00 4.78
N LYS A 106 28.83 -1.72 4.57
CA LYS A 106 28.91 -0.69 5.62
C LYS A 106 27.92 -0.97 6.76
N ILE A 107 26.68 -1.34 6.43
CA ILE A 107 25.67 -1.74 7.41
C ILE A 107 26.12 -2.96 8.22
N LYS A 108 26.65 -3.99 7.55
CA LYS A 108 27.20 -5.17 8.22
C LYS A 108 28.33 -4.81 9.18
N GLN A 109 29.12 -3.78 8.87
CA GLN A 109 30.14 -3.28 9.79
C GLN A 109 29.52 -2.61 11.02
N TYR A 110 28.49 -1.75 10.84
CA TYR A 110 27.78 -1.13 11.96
C TYR A 110 27.14 -2.16 12.91
N ILE A 111 26.63 -3.27 12.36
CA ILE A 111 26.11 -4.38 13.17
C ILE A 111 27.24 -5.03 13.98
N ARG A 112 28.41 -5.33 13.36
CA ARG A 112 29.56 -5.92 14.05
C ARG A 112 30.12 -5.01 15.15
N ASP A 113 30.11 -3.69 14.91
CA ASP A 113 30.60 -2.69 15.86
C ASP A 113 29.58 -2.38 16.98
N GLY A 114 28.38 -2.98 16.94
CA GLY A 114 27.34 -2.82 17.95
C GLY A 114 26.56 -1.51 17.88
N HIS A 115 26.65 -0.76 16.79
CA HIS A 115 25.88 0.48 16.61
C HIS A 115 24.40 0.22 16.35
N ILE A 116 24.10 -0.85 15.63
CA ILE A 116 22.74 -1.29 15.30
C ILE A 116 22.70 -2.83 15.28
N PHE A 117 21.53 -3.41 15.40
CA PHE A 117 21.32 -4.86 15.21
C PHE A 117 20.46 -5.18 14.00
N GLN A 118 19.66 -4.20 13.53
CA GLN A 118 18.83 -4.32 12.34
C GLN A 118 18.71 -2.95 11.64
N THR A 119 18.62 -2.96 10.32
CA THR A 119 18.22 -1.81 9.50
C THR A 119 17.66 -2.27 8.16
N VAL A 120 16.88 -1.43 7.53
CA VAL A 120 16.36 -1.65 6.18
C VAL A 120 17.06 -0.67 5.23
N LEU A 121 17.76 -1.21 4.24
CA LEU A 121 18.35 -0.45 3.15
C LEU A 121 17.38 -0.44 1.98
N SER A 122 16.77 0.71 1.71
CA SER A 122 15.82 0.84 0.61
C SER A 122 16.51 0.99 -0.74
N GLN A 123 15.86 0.49 -1.79
CA GLN A 123 16.25 0.66 -3.18
C GLN A 123 15.01 1.04 -3.98
N ARG A 124 15.16 1.98 -4.92
CA ARG A 124 14.08 2.40 -5.81
C ARG A 124 14.42 2.15 -7.27
N TRP A 125 13.49 1.54 -7.96
CA TRP A 125 13.52 1.38 -9.41
C TRP A 125 12.33 2.11 -10.01
N THR A 126 12.57 2.88 -11.06
CA THR A 126 11.52 3.53 -11.82
C THR A 126 11.31 2.74 -13.11
N ILE A 127 10.08 2.35 -13.35
CA ILE A 127 9.71 1.52 -14.50
C ILE A 127 8.60 2.25 -15.26
N ALA A 128 8.80 2.47 -16.55
CA ALA A 128 7.73 2.93 -17.41
C ALA A 128 6.86 1.72 -17.81
N THR A 129 5.60 1.74 -17.39
CA THR A 129 4.62 0.70 -17.70
C THR A 129 3.30 1.35 -18.10
N GLY A 130 2.55 0.69 -18.98
CA GLY A 130 1.16 1.05 -19.28
C GLY A 130 0.13 0.20 -18.53
N GLN A 131 0.56 -0.52 -17.49
CA GLN A 131 -0.29 -1.39 -16.71
C GLN A 131 -1.19 -0.60 -15.76
N ASP A 132 -2.39 -1.10 -15.54
CA ASP A 132 -3.29 -0.65 -14.49
C ASP A 132 -2.74 -1.03 -13.11
N GLY A 133 -2.87 -0.14 -12.14
CA GLY A 133 -2.32 -0.38 -10.79
C GLY A 133 -3.03 -1.52 -10.05
N PHE A 134 -4.31 -1.74 -10.32
CA PHE A 134 -5.03 -2.86 -9.72
C PHE A 134 -4.58 -4.20 -10.28
N ASP A 135 -4.29 -4.27 -11.59
CA ASP A 135 -3.70 -5.46 -12.20
C ASP A 135 -2.31 -5.75 -11.59
N LEU A 136 -1.49 -4.71 -11.37
CA LEU A 136 -0.21 -4.84 -10.66
C LEU A 136 -0.37 -5.38 -9.24
N TYR A 137 -1.40 -4.92 -8.51
CA TYR A 137 -1.72 -5.44 -7.19
C TYR A 137 -2.08 -6.92 -7.22
N CYS A 138 -2.89 -7.35 -8.19
CA CYS A 138 -3.28 -8.75 -8.35
C CYS A 138 -2.06 -9.64 -8.59
N GLU A 139 -1.15 -9.22 -9.48
CA GLU A 139 0.11 -9.91 -9.74
C GLU A 139 0.99 -9.99 -8.48
N LEU A 140 1.16 -8.86 -7.78
CA LEU A 140 1.95 -8.80 -6.56
C LEU A 140 1.41 -9.76 -5.50
N ARG A 141 0.09 -9.86 -5.37
CA ARG A 141 -0.58 -10.76 -4.44
C ARG A 141 -0.30 -12.23 -4.71
N GLU A 142 -0.16 -12.62 -5.98
CA GLU A 142 0.17 -13.98 -6.37
C GLU A 142 1.67 -14.29 -6.21
N LEU A 143 2.51 -13.34 -6.62
CA LEU A 143 3.97 -13.53 -6.60
C LEU A 143 4.56 -13.44 -5.20
N ASN A 144 4.05 -12.54 -4.37
CA ASN A 144 4.58 -12.27 -3.04
C ASN A 144 3.45 -12.10 -2.01
N PRO A 145 2.69 -13.16 -1.72
CA PRO A 145 1.64 -13.09 -0.70
C PRO A 145 2.22 -12.75 0.67
N SER A 146 1.62 -11.78 1.34
CA SER A 146 2.02 -11.35 2.67
C SER A 146 0.79 -11.09 3.55
N PRO A 147 0.95 -11.00 4.88
CA PRO A 147 -0.16 -10.71 5.78
C PRO A 147 -0.78 -9.33 5.55
N TYR A 148 -0.02 -8.38 5.02
CA TYR A 148 -0.46 -6.99 4.82
C TYR A 148 -0.31 -6.58 3.36
N LEU A 149 -1.31 -6.96 2.58
CA LEU A 149 -1.46 -6.56 1.18
C LEU A 149 -2.40 -5.36 1.12
N TYR A 150 -2.04 -4.35 0.35
CA TYR A 150 -2.87 -3.16 0.20
C TYR A 150 -2.78 -2.55 -1.20
N TYR A 151 -3.88 -1.95 -1.60
CA TYR A 151 -4.02 -1.13 -2.79
C TYR A 151 -4.82 0.12 -2.41
N PHE A 152 -4.22 1.29 -2.59
CA PHE A 152 -4.88 2.58 -2.39
C PHE A 152 -4.86 3.36 -3.70
N ASN A 153 -6.03 3.81 -4.14
CA ASN A 153 -6.15 4.74 -5.25
C ASN A 153 -6.53 6.11 -4.68
N PHE A 154 -5.62 7.07 -4.81
CA PHE A 154 -5.81 8.46 -4.38
C PHE A 154 -6.28 9.38 -5.52
N GLY A 155 -6.55 8.84 -6.72
CA GLY A 155 -6.94 9.57 -7.92
C GLY A 155 -5.76 9.87 -8.82
N ASP A 156 -4.85 10.71 -8.39
CA ASP A 156 -3.68 11.11 -9.18
C ASP A 156 -2.53 10.09 -9.15
N PHE A 157 -2.50 9.23 -8.14
CA PHE A 157 -1.53 8.16 -7.98
C PHE A 157 -2.11 7.01 -7.16
N GLU A 158 -1.43 5.88 -7.20
CA GLU A 158 -1.81 4.67 -6.49
C GLU A 158 -0.65 4.17 -5.62
N VAL A 159 -0.99 3.57 -4.48
CA VAL A 159 -0.03 2.94 -3.58
C VAL A 159 -0.36 1.46 -3.44
N ILE A 160 0.58 0.63 -3.83
CA ILE A 160 0.44 -0.82 -3.84
C ILE A 160 1.54 -1.41 -2.97
N GLY A 161 1.21 -2.37 -2.13
CA GLY A 161 2.23 -2.97 -1.30
C GLY A 161 1.91 -4.37 -0.81
N SER A 162 2.98 -5.08 -0.50
CA SER A 162 3.00 -6.39 0.14
C SER A 162 4.01 -6.33 1.28
N SER A 163 3.52 -6.21 2.53
CA SER A 163 4.36 -6.08 3.71
C SER A 163 4.28 -7.34 4.59
N PRO A 164 5.41 -7.92 4.99
CA PRO A 164 5.42 -9.06 5.90
C PRO A 164 5.27 -8.64 7.36
N GLU A 165 5.47 -7.37 7.68
CA GLU A 165 5.62 -6.89 9.04
C GLU A 165 4.55 -5.86 9.40
N MET A 166 4.05 -5.98 10.61
CA MET A 166 3.09 -5.07 11.20
C MET A 166 3.80 -3.87 11.82
N LEU A 167 3.31 -2.66 11.54
CA LEU A 167 3.90 -1.45 12.10
C LEU A 167 3.66 -1.36 13.61
N VAL A 168 2.42 -1.56 14.05
CA VAL A 168 2.03 -1.48 15.46
C VAL A 168 0.81 -2.34 15.72
N LYS A 169 0.75 -2.95 16.91
CA LYS A 169 -0.43 -3.68 17.42
C LYS A 169 -0.72 -3.20 18.84
N GLN A 170 -1.96 -2.89 19.11
CA GLN A 170 -2.49 -2.58 20.42
C GLN A 170 -3.20 -3.81 21.01
#